data_a6ff25e3c767120f3ac70ad29ca94860
#
_entry.id   a6ff25e3c767120f3ac70ad29ca94860
#
_cell.length_a   1.000
_cell.length_b   1.000
_cell.length_c   1.000
_cell.angle_alpha   90.00
_cell.angle_beta   90.00
_cell.angle_gamma   90.00
#
_symmetry.space_group_name_H-M   'P 1'
#
loop_
_entity.id
_entity.type
_entity.pdbx_description
1 polymer ?
#
loop_
_entity_poly.entity_id
_entity_poly.type
_entity_poly.pdbx_seq_one_letter_code
_entity_poly.pdbx_strand_id
1 'polypeptide(L)'
;MSDSKKETIEESIAAFNEAYTNFNKSFLSDFDSKFPRWEALIDGEVSYQNEALVCISMNGSINTGAASSNLKFKFFNFDLTNGKSLTTKELINDIDAFKAIVKKYYDKELMTTYTSINNDTSDFKLPETIGFNDNGVIIIYDNFDLGHVNTQLLEFTIPFTVVDQ
;
A
#
# COMPACT_ATOMS: atom_id res chain seq x y z
N MET A 1 16.71 8.21 -4.24
CA MET A 1 16.53 8.65 -2.84
C MET A 1 16.98 7.52 -1.94
N SER A 2 17.87 7.78 -0.99
CA SER A 2 18.37 6.72 -0.10
C SER A 2 17.25 6.29 0.85
N ASP A 3 16.92 5.01 0.84
CA ASP A 3 15.95 4.35 1.73
C ASP A 3 16.48 4.26 3.19
N SER A 4 17.07 5.32 3.71
CA SER A 4 17.42 5.34 5.12
C SER A 4 16.13 5.41 5.93
N LYS A 5 15.79 4.32 6.63
CA LYS A 5 14.71 4.31 7.61
C LYS A 5 14.93 5.46 8.59
N LYS A 6 13.93 6.32 8.72
CA LYS A 6 13.90 7.34 9.75
C LYS A 6 13.28 6.74 11.01
N GLU A 7 13.80 7.08 12.15
CA GLU A 7 13.34 6.51 13.42
C GLU A 7 12.11 7.22 13.97
N THR A 8 11.93 8.51 13.59
CA THR A 8 10.79 9.30 14.05
C THR A 8 10.05 9.99 12.91
N ILE A 9 8.81 10.40 13.17
CA ILE A 9 7.99 11.17 12.24
C ILE A 9 8.64 12.54 11.98
N GLU A 10 9.19 13.17 13.02
CA GLU A 10 9.88 14.46 12.93
C GLU A 10 11.10 14.39 12.00
N GLU A 11 11.90 13.33 12.11
CA GLU A 11 13.03 13.09 11.20
C GLU A 11 12.57 12.88 9.76
N SER A 12 11.46 12.19 9.55
CA SER A 12 10.88 11.98 8.23
C SER A 12 10.40 13.30 7.62
N ILE A 13 9.73 14.14 8.40
CA ILE A 13 9.29 15.48 7.98
C ILE A 13 10.49 16.38 7.66
N ALA A 14 11.51 16.38 8.53
CA ALA A 14 12.72 17.16 8.32
C ALA A 14 13.45 16.75 7.04
N ALA A 15 13.60 15.45 6.80
CA ALA A 15 14.23 14.92 5.59
C ALA A 15 13.46 15.27 4.31
N PHE A 16 12.12 15.22 4.36
CA PHE A 16 11.28 15.62 3.23
C PHE A 16 11.44 17.12 2.90
N ASN A 17 11.43 17.98 3.92
CA ASN A 17 11.62 19.43 3.75
C ASN A 17 13.04 19.77 3.27
N GLU A 18 14.05 19.08 3.74
CA GLU A 18 15.43 19.23 3.28
C GLU A 18 15.57 18.82 1.81
N ALA A 19 14.99 17.69 1.42
CA ALA A 19 14.99 17.22 0.04
C ALA A 19 14.32 18.24 -0.89
N TYR A 20 13.16 18.80 -0.49
CA TYR A 20 12.50 19.88 -1.24
C TYR A 20 13.39 21.12 -1.37
N THR A 21 14.02 21.53 -0.28
CA THR A 21 14.87 22.73 -0.26
C THR A 21 16.06 22.55 -1.20
N ASN A 22 16.72 21.41 -1.17
CA ASN A 22 17.87 21.09 -2.01
C ASN A 22 17.48 21.02 -3.49
N PHE A 23 16.36 20.35 -3.78
CA PHE A 23 15.82 20.29 -5.12
C PHE A 23 15.50 21.69 -5.66
N ASN A 24 14.83 22.51 -4.87
CA ASN A 24 14.44 23.88 -5.27
C ASN A 24 15.64 24.78 -5.53
N LYS A 25 16.70 24.66 -4.71
CA LYS A 25 17.96 25.40 -4.95
C LYS A 25 18.61 25.01 -6.27
N SER A 26 18.68 23.70 -6.56
CA SER A 26 19.24 23.21 -7.83
C SER A 26 18.39 23.64 -9.01
N PHE A 27 17.07 23.58 -8.89
CA PHE A 27 16.14 23.96 -9.94
C PHE A 27 16.22 25.46 -10.26
N LEU A 28 16.25 26.31 -9.22
CA LEU A 28 16.33 27.79 -9.39
C LEU A 28 17.68 28.25 -9.97
N SER A 29 18.74 27.43 -9.88
CA SER A 29 20.02 27.74 -10.56
C SER A 29 19.91 27.64 -12.07
N ASP A 30 19.01 26.79 -12.56
CA ASP A 30 18.90 26.44 -13.96
C ASP A 30 17.68 27.09 -14.66
N PHE A 31 16.66 27.47 -13.87
CA PHE A 31 15.40 28.02 -14.37
C PHE A 31 14.93 29.20 -13.52
N ASP A 32 14.53 30.29 -14.19
CA ASP A 32 14.01 31.51 -13.55
C ASP A 32 12.50 31.37 -13.16
N SER A 33 12.09 30.19 -12.69
CA SER A 33 10.70 29.92 -12.32
C SER A 33 10.60 29.15 -11.00
N LYS A 34 9.56 29.45 -10.21
CA LYS A 34 9.29 28.72 -8.96
C LYS A 34 8.73 27.35 -9.26
N PHE A 35 9.34 26.32 -8.69
CA PHE A 35 8.81 24.96 -8.74
C PHE A 35 7.60 24.80 -7.81
N PRO A 36 6.60 23.96 -8.17
CA PRO A 36 5.48 23.66 -7.30
C PRO A 36 5.93 23.13 -5.93
N ARG A 37 5.18 23.42 -4.89
CA ARG A 37 5.45 22.87 -3.57
C ARG A 37 5.28 21.34 -3.60
N TRP A 38 6.16 20.68 -2.90
CA TRP A 38 5.97 19.27 -2.61
C TRP A 38 4.95 19.08 -1.49
N GLU A 39 4.16 18.04 -1.61
CA GLU A 39 3.14 17.69 -0.63
C GLU A 39 3.29 16.22 -0.25
N ALA A 40 3.21 15.93 1.03
CA ALA A 40 3.11 14.58 1.56
C ALA A 40 1.94 14.53 2.53
N LEU A 41 1.04 13.60 2.31
CA LEU A 41 -0.06 13.29 3.21
C LEU A 41 0.09 11.85 3.65
N ILE A 42 -0.01 11.60 4.95
CA ILE A 42 -0.06 10.25 5.52
C ILE A 42 -1.24 10.22 6.47
N ASP A 43 -2.11 9.25 6.28
CA ASP A 43 -3.27 9.01 7.12
C ASP A 43 -3.35 7.54 7.51
N GLY A 44 -3.94 7.23 8.65
CA GLY A 44 -4.05 5.86 9.13
C GLY A 44 -5.17 5.69 10.15
N GLU A 45 -5.77 4.51 10.11
CA GLU A 45 -6.84 4.14 11.03
C GLU A 45 -6.72 2.67 11.46
N VAL A 46 -7.33 2.33 12.59
CA VAL A 46 -7.52 0.94 12.99
C VAL A 46 -8.66 0.37 12.15
N SER A 47 -8.32 -0.49 11.18
CA SER A 47 -9.29 -1.12 10.29
C SER A 47 -9.94 -2.38 10.88
N TYR A 48 -9.24 -3.01 11.85
CA TYR A 48 -9.72 -4.19 12.55
C TYR A 48 -9.03 -4.35 13.91
N GLN A 49 -9.77 -4.82 14.90
CA GLN A 49 -9.20 -5.19 16.20
C GLN A 49 -10.05 -6.28 16.86
N ASN A 50 -9.35 -7.27 17.43
CA ASN A 50 -9.93 -8.25 18.34
C ASN A 50 -9.02 -8.42 19.57
N GLU A 51 -9.18 -9.49 20.37
CA GLU A 51 -8.37 -9.73 21.58
C GLU A 51 -6.89 -10.06 21.28
N ALA A 52 -6.58 -10.58 20.09
CA ALA A 52 -5.24 -11.04 19.71
C ALA A 52 -4.55 -10.17 18.67
N LEU A 53 -5.29 -9.48 17.82
CA LEU A 53 -4.79 -8.79 16.64
C LEU A 53 -5.31 -7.37 16.55
N VAL A 54 -4.45 -6.42 16.20
CA VAL A 54 -4.85 -5.12 15.66
C VAL A 54 -4.27 -4.94 14.26
N CYS A 55 -5.11 -4.49 13.33
CA CYS A 55 -4.74 -4.10 11.98
C CYS A 55 -4.90 -2.59 11.82
N ILE A 56 -3.83 -1.93 11.36
CA ILE A 56 -3.82 -0.51 11.03
C ILE A 56 -3.68 -0.40 9.52
N SER A 57 -4.66 0.23 8.87
CA SER A 57 -4.53 0.66 7.48
C SER A 57 -3.82 2.01 7.43
N MET A 58 -2.85 2.15 6.54
CA MET A 58 -2.19 3.41 6.27
C MET A 58 -2.23 3.71 4.78
N ASN A 59 -2.58 4.93 4.46
CA ASN A 59 -2.47 5.47 3.13
C ASN A 59 -1.51 6.65 3.12
N GLY A 60 -0.73 6.76 2.05
CA GLY A 60 0.22 7.84 1.85
C GLY A 60 0.11 8.40 0.44
N SER A 61 0.16 9.73 0.32
CA SER A 61 0.20 10.43 -0.95
C SER A 61 1.39 11.38 -0.96
N ILE A 62 2.23 11.25 -1.98
CA ILE A 62 3.38 12.14 -2.17
C ILE A 62 3.28 12.76 -3.56
N ASN A 63 3.28 14.10 -3.61
CA ASN A 63 3.40 14.88 -4.83
C ASN A 63 4.68 15.71 -4.78
N THR A 64 5.58 15.46 -5.71
CA THR A 64 6.85 16.21 -5.86
C THR A 64 6.82 17.15 -7.05
N GLY A 65 5.65 17.73 -7.35
CA GLY A 65 5.46 18.67 -8.46
C GLY A 65 5.05 17.99 -9.78
N ALA A 66 4.70 16.71 -9.75
CA ALA A 66 4.15 15.99 -10.90
C ALA A 66 2.65 16.26 -11.07
N ALA A 67 2.11 15.90 -12.24
CA ALA A 67 0.68 16.03 -12.53
C ALA A 67 -0.22 15.13 -11.67
N SER A 68 0.34 14.07 -11.08
CA SER A 68 -0.36 13.13 -10.19
C SER A 68 0.48 12.82 -8.96
N SER A 69 -0.19 12.51 -7.85
CA SER A 69 0.42 12.03 -6.63
C SER A 69 0.67 10.52 -6.71
N ASN A 70 1.77 10.07 -6.10
CA ASN A 70 2.00 8.65 -5.87
C ASN A 70 1.21 8.22 -4.63
N LEU A 71 0.23 7.35 -4.81
CA LEU A 71 -0.55 6.76 -3.73
C LEU A 71 0.09 5.43 -3.32
N LYS A 72 0.22 5.22 -2.02
CA LYS A 72 0.64 3.94 -1.44
C LYS A 72 -0.31 3.54 -0.33
N PHE A 73 -0.61 2.25 -0.29
CA PHE A 73 -1.41 1.63 0.76
C PHE A 73 -0.59 0.56 1.46
N LYS A 74 -0.71 0.49 2.78
CA LYS A 74 -0.03 -0.53 3.56
C LYS A 74 -0.84 -0.87 4.80
N PHE A 75 -0.86 -2.16 5.13
CA PHE A 75 -1.42 -2.65 6.37
C PHE A 75 -0.31 -3.01 7.35
N PHE A 76 -0.51 -2.66 8.61
CA PHE A 76 0.36 -3.04 9.70
C PHE A 76 -0.46 -3.88 10.68
N ASN A 77 -0.02 -5.10 10.90
CA ASN A 77 -0.68 -6.04 11.78
C ASN A 77 0.20 -6.29 13.00
N PHE A 78 -0.39 -6.26 14.18
CA PHE A 78 0.33 -6.46 15.44
C PHE A 78 -0.40 -7.48 16.31
N ASP A 79 0.38 -8.39 16.88
CA ASP A 79 -0.06 -9.26 17.96
C ASP A 79 -0.24 -8.44 19.24
N LEU A 80 -1.46 -8.35 19.75
CA LEU A 80 -1.77 -7.57 20.95
C LEU A 80 -1.25 -8.17 22.23
N THR A 81 -0.86 -9.46 22.24
CA THR A 81 -0.32 -10.11 23.44
C THR A 81 1.12 -9.70 23.73
N ASN A 82 1.89 -9.33 22.71
CA ASN A 82 3.32 -9.03 22.83
C ASN A 82 3.78 -7.80 22.05
N GLY A 83 2.90 -7.17 21.25
CA GLY A 83 3.21 -5.99 20.43
C GLY A 83 4.06 -6.28 19.19
N LYS A 84 4.24 -7.56 18.82
CA LYS A 84 5.04 -7.95 17.66
C LYS A 84 4.31 -7.62 16.36
N SER A 85 5.01 -7.01 15.41
CA SER A 85 4.52 -6.87 14.04
C SER A 85 4.45 -8.24 13.35
N LEU A 86 3.34 -8.52 12.69
CA LEU A 86 3.06 -9.77 11.99
C LEU A 86 3.13 -9.57 10.47
N THR A 87 3.85 -10.44 9.81
CA THR A 87 3.89 -10.54 8.35
C THR A 87 2.71 -11.34 7.80
N THR A 88 2.41 -11.22 6.52
CA THR A 88 1.38 -12.04 5.85
C THR A 88 1.59 -13.54 6.09
N LYS A 89 2.83 -14.01 6.10
CA LYS A 89 3.16 -15.42 6.34
C LYS A 89 2.91 -15.89 7.78
N GLU A 90 2.99 -14.97 8.74
CA GLU A 90 2.69 -15.29 10.16
C GLU A 90 1.20 -15.23 10.46
N LEU A 91 0.43 -14.51 9.63
CA LEU A 91 -1.02 -14.40 9.74
C LEU A 91 -1.77 -15.57 9.09
N ILE A 92 -1.17 -16.18 8.07
CA ILE A 92 -1.81 -17.20 7.22
C ILE A 92 -1.07 -18.53 7.38
N ASN A 93 -1.79 -19.55 7.86
CA ASN A 93 -1.22 -20.87 8.12
C ASN A 93 -0.83 -21.60 6.84
N ASP A 94 -1.68 -21.55 5.80
CA ASP A 94 -1.44 -22.17 4.49
C ASP A 94 -1.39 -21.08 3.42
N ILE A 95 -0.19 -20.60 3.14
CA ILE A 95 0.03 -19.50 2.21
C ILE A 95 -0.29 -19.88 0.76
N ASP A 96 -0.13 -21.14 0.38
CA ASP A 96 -0.40 -21.60 -0.98
C ASP A 96 -1.90 -21.74 -1.23
N ALA A 97 -2.66 -22.29 -0.27
CA ALA A 97 -4.12 -22.31 -0.31
C ALA A 97 -4.68 -20.87 -0.33
N PHE A 98 -4.17 -20.00 0.54
CA PHE A 98 -4.57 -18.61 0.57
C PHE A 98 -4.30 -17.89 -0.76
N LYS A 99 -3.10 -18.10 -1.35
CA LYS A 99 -2.74 -17.56 -2.66
C LYS A 99 -3.71 -17.99 -3.75
N ALA A 100 -4.16 -19.25 -3.75
CA ALA A 100 -5.14 -19.74 -4.71
C ALA A 100 -6.51 -19.07 -4.54
N ILE A 101 -6.94 -18.83 -3.29
CA ILE A 101 -8.18 -18.10 -2.99
C ILE A 101 -8.06 -16.65 -3.47
N VAL A 102 -7.00 -15.94 -3.09
CA VAL A 102 -6.76 -14.55 -3.48
C VAL A 102 -6.75 -14.41 -5.00
N LYS A 103 -6.06 -15.33 -5.72
CA LYS A 103 -6.02 -15.33 -7.17
C LYS A 103 -7.40 -15.41 -7.81
N LYS A 104 -8.28 -16.27 -7.28
CA LYS A 104 -9.65 -16.41 -7.77
C LYS A 104 -10.46 -15.10 -7.66
N TYR A 105 -10.31 -14.39 -6.54
CA TYR A 105 -10.97 -13.09 -6.34
C TYR A 105 -10.33 -12.03 -7.23
N TYR A 106 -9.01 -11.99 -7.31
CA TYR A 106 -8.26 -11.10 -8.18
C TYR A 106 -8.71 -11.22 -9.65
N ASP A 107 -8.75 -12.44 -10.20
CA ASP A 107 -9.17 -12.67 -11.59
C ASP A 107 -10.61 -12.19 -11.82
N LYS A 108 -11.50 -12.42 -10.85
CA LYS A 108 -12.90 -11.95 -10.92
C LYS A 108 -13.00 -10.42 -10.92
N GLU A 109 -12.29 -9.75 -10.04
CA GLU A 109 -12.32 -8.28 -9.94
C GLU A 109 -11.67 -7.63 -11.16
N LEU A 110 -10.58 -8.19 -11.69
CA LEU A 110 -9.98 -7.71 -12.93
C LEU A 110 -10.97 -7.80 -14.11
N MET A 111 -11.68 -8.91 -14.25
CA MET A 111 -12.68 -9.06 -15.32
C MET A 111 -13.83 -8.06 -15.20
N THR A 112 -14.18 -7.67 -13.98
CA THR A 112 -15.25 -6.72 -13.71
C THR A 112 -14.81 -5.27 -13.94
N THR A 113 -13.59 -4.94 -13.55
CA THR A 113 -13.06 -3.56 -13.55
C THR A 113 -12.43 -3.20 -14.88
N TYR A 114 -11.82 -4.16 -15.57
CA TYR A 114 -11.03 -3.93 -16.77
C TYR A 114 -11.49 -4.82 -17.95
N THR A 115 -12.45 -4.33 -18.70
CA THR A 115 -13.04 -5.05 -19.87
C THR A 115 -12.09 -5.21 -21.07
N SER A 116 -10.89 -4.65 -21.06
CA SER A 116 -10.01 -4.54 -22.24
C SER A 116 -8.54 -4.92 -22.00
N ILE A 117 -8.20 -5.56 -20.89
CA ILE A 117 -6.80 -5.90 -20.61
C ILE A 117 -6.56 -7.35 -21.01
N ASN A 118 -5.53 -7.59 -21.83
CA ASN A 118 -4.92 -8.91 -21.99
C ASN A 118 -4.28 -9.30 -20.66
N ASN A 119 -5.07 -9.94 -19.80
CA ASN A 119 -4.65 -10.34 -18.47
C ASN A 119 -3.77 -11.59 -18.58
N ASP A 120 -2.49 -11.40 -18.80
CA ASP A 120 -1.51 -12.44 -18.49
C ASP A 120 -1.34 -12.47 -16.96
N THR A 121 -2.13 -13.32 -16.29
CA THR A 121 -2.07 -13.51 -14.84
C THR A 121 -1.03 -14.57 -14.45
N SER A 122 -0.11 -14.93 -15.36
CA SER A 122 0.94 -15.93 -15.11
C SER A 122 1.90 -15.51 -13.99
N ASP A 123 2.04 -14.21 -13.74
CA ASP A 123 2.97 -13.62 -12.75
C ASP A 123 2.25 -13.14 -11.47
N PHE A 124 1.07 -13.71 -11.15
CA PHE A 124 0.30 -13.34 -9.96
C PHE A 124 1.11 -13.52 -8.68
N LYS A 125 1.17 -12.46 -7.88
CA LYS A 125 1.82 -12.43 -6.55
C LYS A 125 0.83 -11.95 -5.51
N LEU A 126 0.95 -12.47 -4.29
CA LEU A 126 0.27 -11.88 -3.15
C LEU A 126 0.83 -10.47 -2.89
N PRO A 127 0.00 -9.52 -2.41
CA PRO A 127 0.50 -8.22 -1.98
C PRO A 127 1.45 -8.39 -0.79
N GLU A 128 2.34 -7.43 -0.59
CA GLU A 128 3.31 -7.43 0.51
C GLU A 128 2.62 -7.51 1.88
N THR A 129 1.51 -6.78 2.01
CA THR A 129 0.72 -6.74 3.25
C THR A 129 -0.76 -7.00 2.96
N ILE A 130 -1.43 -7.64 3.91
CA ILE A 130 -2.89 -7.86 3.90
C ILE A 130 -3.51 -7.10 5.05
N GLY A 131 -4.74 -6.64 4.86
CA GLY A 131 -5.53 -5.98 5.90
C GLY A 131 -6.67 -6.85 6.39
N PHE A 132 -7.34 -6.35 7.41
CA PHE A 132 -8.55 -6.95 7.96
C PHE A 132 -9.61 -5.88 8.21
N ASN A 133 -10.86 -6.27 8.07
CA ASN A 133 -12.03 -5.56 8.59
C ASN A 133 -13.02 -6.56 9.17
N ASP A 134 -14.18 -6.12 9.65
CA ASP A 134 -15.18 -6.99 10.26
C ASP A 134 -15.77 -8.03 9.29
N ASN A 135 -15.61 -7.83 7.97
CA ASN A 135 -16.15 -8.71 6.94
C ASN A 135 -15.14 -9.77 6.46
N GLY A 136 -13.82 -9.54 6.63
CA GLY A 136 -12.81 -10.46 6.12
C GLY A 136 -11.44 -9.85 5.94
N VAL A 137 -10.67 -10.50 5.07
CA VAL A 137 -9.32 -10.11 4.69
C VAL A 137 -9.36 -9.12 3.53
N ILE A 138 -8.75 -7.96 3.72
CA ILE A 138 -8.64 -6.91 2.69
C ILE A 138 -7.38 -7.15 1.86
N ILE A 139 -7.53 -7.14 0.56
CA ILE A 139 -6.46 -7.24 -0.42
C ILE A 139 -6.44 -5.97 -1.24
N ILE A 140 -5.29 -5.31 -1.30
CA ILE A 140 -5.08 -4.11 -2.12
C ILE A 140 -3.86 -4.32 -3.01
N TYR A 141 -4.04 -4.06 -4.31
CA TYR A 141 -2.96 -3.91 -5.28
C TYR A 141 -2.92 -2.46 -5.75
N ASP A 142 -1.77 -1.86 -5.66
CA ASP A 142 -1.54 -0.54 -6.23
C ASP A 142 -1.12 -0.62 -7.71
N ASN A 143 -0.94 0.52 -8.34
CA ASN A 143 -0.56 0.59 -9.76
C ASN A 143 0.81 -0.04 -10.06
N PHE A 144 1.70 -0.07 -9.08
CA PHE A 144 3.02 -0.67 -9.23
C PHE A 144 2.93 -2.20 -9.22
N ASP A 145 2.03 -2.75 -8.42
CA ASP A 145 1.79 -4.19 -8.34
C ASP A 145 1.15 -4.73 -9.61
N LEU A 146 0.30 -3.93 -10.26
CA LEU A 146 -0.46 -4.32 -11.45
C LEU A 146 0.31 -4.11 -12.76
N GLY A 147 1.46 -3.41 -12.73
CA GLY A 147 2.28 -3.14 -13.92
C GLY A 147 1.59 -2.30 -15.00
N HIS A 148 0.45 -1.69 -14.71
CA HIS A 148 -0.36 -0.90 -15.65
C HIS A 148 -0.32 0.59 -15.30
N VAL A 149 -0.30 1.43 -16.34
CA VAL A 149 -0.26 2.90 -16.23
C VAL A 149 -1.61 3.49 -15.75
N ASN A 150 -2.58 2.67 -15.43
CA ASN A 150 -3.91 3.12 -15.04
C ASN A 150 -3.99 3.34 -13.53
N THR A 151 -4.49 4.49 -13.12
CA THR A 151 -4.45 5.06 -11.77
C THR A 151 -5.47 4.47 -10.78
N GLN A 152 -6.04 3.31 -11.05
CA GLN A 152 -7.06 2.69 -10.19
C GLN A 152 -6.43 1.60 -9.31
N LEU A 153 -6.71 1.70 -8.00
CA LEU A 153 -6.44 0.63 -7.05
C LEU A 153 -7.37 -0.55 -7.33
N LEU A 154 -6.84 -1.76 -7.20
CA LEU A 154 -7.66 -2.95 -7.12
C LEU A 154 -7.79 -3.35 -5.65
N GLU A 155 -9.00 -3.21 -5.11
CA GLU A 155 -9.32 -3.56 -3.73
C GLU A 155 -10.48 -4.53 -3.69
N PHE A 156 -10.36 -5.57 -2.86
CA PHE A 156 -11.47 -6.49 -2.56
C PHE A 156 -11.30 -7.11 -1.18
N THR A 157 -12.43 -7.56 -0.62
CA THR A 157 -12.46 -8.27 0.67
C THR A 157 -12.82 -9.73 0.45
N ILE A 158 -12.05 -10.64 1.04
CA ILE A 158 -12.33 -12.07 1.08
C ILE A 158 -12.96 -12.39 2.43
N PRO A 159 -14.21 -12.89 2.47
CA PRO A 159 -14.88 -13.21 3.73
C PRO A 159 -14.09 -14.22 4.57
N PHE A 160 -14.07 -14.07 5.90
CA PHE A 160 -13.43 -15.03 6.81
C PHE A 160 -13.93 -16.46 6.59
N THR A 161 -15.22 -16.66 6.33
CA THR A 161 -15.81 -17.98 6.05
C THR A 161 -15.20 -18.69 4.83
N VAL A 162 -14.47 -17.99 3.97
CA VAL A 162 -13.77 -18.54 2.80
C VAL A 162 -12.31 -18.82 3.13
N VAL A 163 -11.70 -18.03 4.03
CA VAL A 163 -10.29 -18.16 4.41
C VAL A 163 -10.09 -19.26 5.44
N ASP A 164 -11.08 -19.51 6.30
CA ASP A 164 -11.03 -20.50 7.40
C ASP A 164 -11.34 -21.93 6.97
N GLN A 165 -11.51 -22.21 5.68
CA GLN A 165 -11.74 -23.53 5.10
C GLN A 165 -10.41 -24.18 4.69
#